data_d206f005d34234adbd5b09c191817437
#
_entry.id   d206f005d34234adbd5b09c191817437
#
_cell.length_a   1.000
_cell.length_b   1.000
_cell.length_c   1.000
_cell.angle_alpha   90.00
_cell.angle_beta   90.00
_cell.angle_gamma   90.00
#
_symmetry.space_group_name_H-M   'P 1'
#
loop_
_entity.id
_entity.type
_entity.pdbx_description
1 polymer ?
#
loop_
_entity_poly.entity_id
_entity_poly.type
_entity_poly.pdbx_seq_one_letter_code
_entity_poly.pdbx_strand_id
1 'polypeptide(L)'
;MKTVLTDTNIILWTFNGGPDFREAIAKAIPDAKIAIPSCVISELEKLKTRDAKTALEFCKDMNIVDIGNGYADDMLLGAAQNGNIIATNDKDLLGRLKKLSLNALKIREKTKLILTEGN
;
A
#
# COMPACT_ATOMS: atom_id res chain seq x y z
N MET A 1 -9.05 -15.65 0.69
CA MET A 1 -9.04 -14.30 0.09
C MET A 1 -7.85 -13.52 0.65
N LYS A 2 -7.03 -12.96 -0.20
CA LYS A 2 -5.88 -12.16 0.22
C LYS A 2 -6.30 -10.72 0.52
N THR A 3 -5.74 -10.14 1.57
CA THR A 3 -5.89 -8.72 1.86
C THR A 3 -4.63 -7.99 1.43
N VAL A 4 -4.81 -6.91 0.67
CA VAL A 4 -3.73 -6.03 0.25
C VAL A 4 -3.82 -4.75 1.06
N LEU A 5 -2.73 -4.40 1.73
CA LEU A 5 -2.59 -3.16 2.49
C LEU A 5 -1.75 -2.19 1.68
N THR A 6 -2.23 -0.97 1.53
CA THR A 6 -1.55 0.05 0.71
C THR A 6 -0.71 0.97 1.57
N ASP A 7 0.51 1.22 1.09
CA ASP A 7 1.39 2.25 1.66
C ASP A 7 1.03 3.61 1.07
N THR A 8 1.49 4.66 1.71
CA THR A 8 1.23 6.06 1.33
C THR A 8 1.60 6.34 -0.13
N ASN A 9 2.78 5.88 -0.56
CA ASN A 9 3.28 6.16 -1.91
C ASN A 9 2.41 5.54 -3.02
N ILE A 10 1.75 4.41 -2.74
CA ILE A 10 0.85 3.78 -3.71
C ILE A 10 -0.42 4.61 -3.89
N ILE A 11 -0.96 5.14 -2.79
CA ILE A 11 -2.14 6.00 -2.84
C ILE A 11 -1.82 7.29 -3.61
N LEU A 12 -0.70 7.94 -3.26
CA LEU A 12 -0.27 9.18 -3.91
C LEU A 12 0.05 9.00 -5.39
N TRP A 13 0.50 7.83 -5.78
CA TRP A 13 0.78 7.49 -7.17
C TRP A 13 -0.44 7.72 -8.06
N THR A 14 -1.64 7.37 -7.59
CA THR A 14 -2.90 7.61 -8.31
C THR A 14 -3.08 9.08 -8.66
N PHE A 15 -2.71 9.98 -7.74
CA PHE A 15 -2.91 11.43 -7.90
C PHE A 15 -1.70 12.13 -8.51
N ASN A 16 -0.69 11.36 -8.88
CA ASN A 16 0.55 11.86 -9.45
C ASN A 16 0.83 11.24 -10.83
N GLY A 17 -0.23 11.08 -11.60
CA GLY A 17 -0.15 10.57 -12.97
C GLY A 17 -0.31 9.07 -13.13
N GLY A 18 -0.45 8.34 -12.05
CA GLY A 18 -0.65 6.88 -12.11
C GLY A 18 -2.12 6.50 -12.26
N PRO A 19 -2.39 5.20 -12.45
CA PRO A 19 -3.77 4.71 -12.50
C PRO A 19 -4.39 4.71 -11.09
N ASP A 20 -5.70 4.46 -11.06
CA ASP A 20 -6.39 4.20 -9.78
C ASP A 20 -5.77 2.97 -9.13
N PHE A 21 -5.21 3.13 -7.93
CA PHE A 21 -4.51 2.03 -7.26
C PHE A 21 -5.43 0.84 -6.98
N ARG A 22 -6.72 1.07 -6.79
CA ARG A 22 -7.70 -0.01 -6.57
C ARG A 22 -7.82 -0.90 -7.81
N GLU A 23 -7.87 -0.29 -8.98
CA GLU A 23 -7.90 -1.02 -10.25
C GLU A 23 -6.58 -1.76 -10.50
N ALA A 24 -5.47 -1.11 -10.20
CA ALA A 24 -4.15 -1.72 -10.37
C ALA A 24 -3.98 -2.95 -9.48
N ILE A 25 -4.46 -2.88 -8.23
CA ILE A 25 -4.43 -4.02 -7.31
C ILE A 25 -5.34 -5.14 -7.82
N ALA A 26 -6.55 -4.80 -8.27
CA ALA A 26 -7.50 -5.79 -8.76
C ALA A 26 -6.98 -6.53 -10.00
N LYS A 27 -6.23 -5.84 -10.86
CA LYS A 27 -5.60 -6.48 -12.02
C LYS A 27 -4.49 -7.43 -11.62
N ALA A 28 -3.72 -7.08 -10.58
CA ALA A 28 -2.62 -7.91 -10.10
C ALA A 28 -3.13 -9.12 -9.30
N ILE A 29 -4.13 -8.91 -8.47
CA ILE A 29 -4.72 -9.95 -7.61
C ILE A 29 -6.25 -9.79 -7.66
N PRO A 30 -6.94 -10.46 -8.60
CA PRO A 30 -8.37 -10.22 -8.87
C PRO A 30 -9.30 -10.36 -7.67
N ASP A 31 -9.03 -11.25 -6.76
CA ASP A 31 -9.90 -11.50 -5.61
C ASP A 31 -9.42 -10.82 -4.33
N ALA A 32 -8.49 -9.88 -4.44
CA ALA A 32 -7.93 -9.23 -3.27
C ALA A 32 -8.94 -8.29 -2.62
N LYS A 33 -8.95 -8.31 -1.29
CA LYS A 33 -9.60 -7.30 -0.49
C LYS A 33 -8.59 -6.18 -0.26
N ILE A 34 -9.00 -4.94 -0.47
CA ILE A 34 -8.12 -3.78 -0.32
C ILE A 34 -8.44 -3.09 1.01
N ALA A 35 -7.41 -2.81 1.79
CA ALA A 35 -7.55 -2.08 3.04
C ALA A 35 -6.43 -1.05 3.17
N ILE A 36 -6.74 0.04 3.86
CA ILE A 36 -5.76 1.11 4.09
C ILE A 36 -5.48 1.15 5.59
N PRO A 37 -4.21 1.00 5.98
CA PRO A 37 -3.87 1.10 7.40
C PRO A 37 -4.14 2.50 7.95
N SER A 38 -4.65 2.58 9.17
CA SER A 38 -4.89 3.87 9.83
C SER A 38 -3.60 4.68 9.98
N CYS A 39 -2.45 4.03 10.16
CA CYS A 39 -1.16 4.72 10.22
C CYS A 39 -0.81 5.41 8.89
N VAL A 40 -1.25 4.86 7.77
CA VAL A 40 -1.07 5.48 6.45
C VAL A 40 -1.98 6.70 6.32
N ILE A 41 -3.21 6.62 6.80
CA ILE A 41 -4.12 7.77 6.83
C ILE A 41 -3.51 8.90 7.67
N SER A 42 -2.96 8.58 8.85
CA SER A 42 -2.28 9.56 9.70
C SER A 42 -1.10 10.22 8.99
N GLU A 43 -0.34 9.44 8.24
CA GLU A 43 0.80 9.96 7.46
C GLU A 43 0.32 10.92 6.37
N LEU A 44 -0.76 10.57 5.65
CA LEU A 44 -1.36 11.46 4.65
C LEU A 44 -1.83 12.77 5.27
N GLU A 45 -2.43 12.70 6.46
CA GLU A 45 -2.89 13.90 7.17
C GLU A 45 -1.75 14.84 7.52
N LYS A 46 -0.58 14.30 7.83
CA LYS A 46 0.60 15.09 8.20
C LYS A 46 1.25 15.78 7.01
N LEU A 47 1.10 15.24 5.81
CA LEU A 47 1.75 15.80 4.62
C LEU A 47 1.20 17.16 4.22
N LYS A 48 -0.09 17.41 4.43
CA LYS A 48 -0.76 18.71 4.16
C LYS A 48 -0.55 19.24 2.73
N THR A 49 -0.22 18.38 1.80
CA THR A 49 -0.11 18.74 0.39
C THR A 49 -1.47 18.64 -0.29
N ARG A 50 -1.59 19.24 -1.47
CA ARG A 50 -2.81 19.15 -2.26
C ARG A 50 -3.14 17.69 -2.60
N ASP A 51 -2.14 16.94 -3.05
CA ASP A 51 -2.34 15.53 -3.40
C ASP A 51 -2.75 14.70 -2.19
N ALA A 52 -2.16 14.95 -1.03
CA ALA A 52 -2.52 14.25 0.20
C ALA A 52 -3.97 14.53 0.61
N LYS A 53 -4.43 15.78 0.47
CA LYS A 53 -5.82 16.13 0.77
C LYS A 53 -6.79 15.43 -0.17
N THR A 54 -6.46 15.40 -1.47
CA THR A 54 -7.27 14.70 -2.47
C THR A 54 -7.29 13.20 -2.18
N ALA A 55 -6.14 12.64 -1.82
CA ALA A 55 -6.02 11.23 -1.47
C ALA A 55 -6.87 10.87 -0.25
N LEU A 56 -6.88 11.71 0.77
CA LEU A 56 -7.70 11.50 1.98
C LEU A 56 -9.18 11.46 1.64
N GLU A 57 -9.65 12.39 0.81
CA GLU A 57 -11.04 12.42 0.37
C GLU A 57 -11.40 11.15 -0.43
N PHE A 58 -10.50 10.74 -1.29
CA PHE A 58 -10.65 9.52 -2.10
C PHE A 58 -10.76 8.26 -1.23
N CYS A 59 -10.00 8.22 -0.14
CA CYS A 59 -9.96 7.05 0.75
C CYS A 59 -11.05 7.04 1.81
N LYS A 60 -11.83 8.09 1.89
CA LYS A 60 -12.83 8.30 2.95
C LYS A 60 -13.79 7.13 3.14
N ASP A 61 -14.24 6.52 2.05
CA ASP A 61 -15.21 5.43 2.08
C ASP A 61 -14.57 4.05 1.94
N MET A 62 -13.25 3.99 2.00
CA MET A 62 -12.54 2.71 1.88
C MET A 62 -12.40 2.02 3.23
N ASN A 63 -12.05 0.74 3.18
CA ASN A 63 -11.84 -0.05 4.40
C ASN A 63 -10.54 0.38 5.08
N ILE A 64 -10.67 1.02 6.24
CA ILE A 64 -9.53 1.47 7.03
C ILE A 64 -9.32 0.46 8.17
N VAL A 65 -8.09 -0.01 8.33
CA VAL A 65 -7.76 -1.02 9.34
C VAL A 65 -6.65 -0.55 10.26
N ASP A 66 -6.71 -0.95 11.51
CA ASP A 66 -5.68 -0.66 12.50
C ASP A 66 -4.69 -1.82 12.52
N ILE A 67 -3.43 -1.55 12.18
CA ILE A 67 -2.36 -2.55 12.21
C ILE A 67 -1.31 -2.19 13.27
N GLY A 68 -1.62 -1.24 14.13
CA GLY A 68 -0.73 -0.81 15.20
C GLY A 68 -0.31 0.65 15.06
N ASN A 69 0.34 1.15 16.09
CA ASN A 69 0.87 2.51 16.16
C ASN A 69 2.38 2.49 16.02
N GLY A 70 2.92 3.45 15.29
CA GLY A 70 4.35 3.58 15.08
C GLY A 70 4.65 3.96 13.64
N TYR A 71 5.86 3.75 13.21
CA TYR A 71 6.24 4.01 11.82
C TYR A 71 5.51 3.06 10.89
N ALA A 72 4.93 3.62 9.82
CA ALA A 72 4.15 2.85 8.86
C ALA A 72 4.93 1.64 8.32
N ASP A 73 6.21 1.82 8.01
CA ASP A 73 7.04 0.74 7.47
C ASP A 73 7.10 -0.47 8.42
N ASP A 74 7.31 -0.22 9.71
CA ASP A 74 7.38 -1.29 10.70
C ASP A 74 6.03 -1.98 10.88
N MET A 75 4.96 -1.20 10.87
CA MET A 75 3.60 -1.73 11.00
C MET A 75 3.21 -2.58 9.79
N LEU A 76 3.57 -2.11 8.59
CA LEU A 76 3.32 -2.84 7.35
C LEU A 76 4.10 -4.15 7.30
N LEU A 77 5.36 -4.12 7.72
CA LEU A 77 6.18 -5.32 7.78
C LEU A 77 5.55 -6.37 8.70
N GLY A 78 5.11 -5.94 9.89
CA GLY A 78 4.42 -6.83 10.83
C GLY A 78 3.14 -7.41 10.25
N ALA A 79 2.35 -6.58 9.55
CA ALA A 79 1.13 -7.03 8.91
C ALA A 79 1.41 -8.05 7.79
N ALA A 80 2.51 -7.88 7.06
CA ALA A 80 2.93 -8.83 6.03
C ALA A 80 3.26 -10.19 6.64
N GLN A 81 3.89 -10.19 7.81
CA GLN A 81 4.20 -11.43 8.54
C GLN A 81 2.94 -12.16 8.98
N ASN A 82 1.84 -11.44 9.12
CA ASN A 82 0.54 -12.00 9.48
C ASN A 82 -0.30 -12.42 8.26
N GLY A 83 0.31 -12.47 7.08
CA GLY A 83 -0.34 -13.00 5.89
C GLY A 83 -0.95 -11.96 4.94
N ASN A 84 -0.77 -10.68 5.20
CA ASN A 84 -1.24 -9.63 4.31
C ASN A 84 -0.20 -9.36 3.21
N ILE A 85 -0.67 -8.90 2.05
CA ILE A 85 0.21 -8.48 0.97
C ILE A 85 0.34 -6.95 1.06
N ILE A 86 1.56 -6.46 1.01
CA ILE A 86 1.82 -5.03 1.10
C ILE A 86 2.05 -4.46 -0.30
N ALA A 87 1.31 -3.41 -0.65
CA ALA A 87 1.54 -2.64 -1.87
C ALA A 87 2.36 -1.41 -1.50
N THR A 88 3.58 -1.34 -1.98
CA THR A 88 4.51 -0.25 -1.67
C THR A 88 5.50 -0.06 -2.82
N ASN A 89 6.03 1.15 -2.94
CA ASN A 89 7.13 1.45 -3.86
C ASN A 89 8.40 1.87 -3.10
N ASP A 90 8.38 1.76 -1.78
CA ASP A 90 9.54 2.07 -0.94
C ASP A 90 10.57 0.94 -1.06
N LYS A 91 11.76 1.28 -1.54
CA LYS A 91 12.82 0.29 -1.78
C LYS A 91 13.30 -0.36 -0.50
N ASP A 92 13.37 0.39 0.60
CA ASP A 92 13.80 -0.16 1.89
C ASP A 92 12.79 -1.18 2.41
N LEU A 93 11.51 -0.84 2.36
CA LEU A 93 10.46 -1.75 2.79
C LEU A 93 10.41 -3.00 1.88
N LEU A 94 10.51 -2.82 0.57
CA LEU A 94 10.57 -3.95 -0.37
C LEU A 94 11.75 -4.86 -0.06
N GLY A 95 12.90 -4.29 0.27
CA GLY A 95 14.09 -5.07 0.64
C GLY A 95 13.89 -5.86 1.93
N ARG A 96 13.25 -5.26 2.92
CA ARG A 96 12.94 -5.92 4.20
C ARG A 96 11.96 -7.08 3.99
N LEU A 97 10.93 -6.86 3.18
CA LEU A 97 9.95 -7.91 2.83
C LEU A 97 10.63 -9.08 2.12
N LYS A 98 11.51 -8.78 1.18
CA LYS A 98 12.24 -9.81 0.43
C LYS A 98 13.12 -10.65 1.35
N LYS A 99 13.81 -10.02 2.30
CA LYS A 99 14.65 -10.74 3.27
C LYS A 99 13.86 -11.74 4.11
N LEU A 100 12.58 -11.46 4.34
CA LEU A 100 11.68 -12.34 5.09
C LEU A 100 10.90 -13.29 4.17
N SER A 101 11.24 -13.34 2.90
CA SER A 101 10.57 -14.16 1.88
C SER A 101 9.07 -13.85 1.77
N LEU A 102 8.72 -12.58 1.92
CA LEU A 102 7.34 -12.11 1.83
C LEU A 102 7.10 -11.42 0.50
N ASN A 103 5.94 -11.68 -0.09
CA ASN A 103 5.55 -11.07 -1.35
C ASN A 103 5.02 -9.66 -1.15
N ALA A 104 5.15 -8.83 -2.17
CA ALA A 104 4.65 -7.46 -2.18
C ALA A 104 4.16 -7.10 -3.57
N LEU A 105 3.31 -6.08 -3.65
CA LEU A 105 2.96 -5.44 -4.92
C LEU A 105 3.80 -4.20 -5.07
N LYS A 106 4.48 -4.04 -6.19
CA LYS A 106 5.28 -2.86 -6.48
C LYS A 106 4.92 -2.27 -7.83
N ILE A 107 5.21 -0.99 -8.01
CA ILE A 107 4.95 -0.29 -9.28
C ILE A 107 5.97 -0.75 -10.33
N ARG A 108 5.45 -1.04 -11.53
CA ARG A 108 6.29 -1.36 -12.69
C ARG A 108 5.87 -0.50 -13.87
N GLU A 109 6.87 0.08 -14.54
CA GLU A 109 6.66 0.90 -15.74
C GLU A 109 5.69 2.07 -15.50
N LYS A 110 5.57 2.52 -14.26
CA LYS A 110 4.70 3.64 -13.84
C LYS A 110 3.21 3.43 -14.09
N THR A 111 2.81 2.29 -14.61
CA THR A 111 1.42 2.07 -15.05
C THR A 111 0.73 0.88 -14.41
N LYS A 112 1.44 0.02 -13.71
CA LYS A 112 0.84 -1.19 -13.13
C LYS A 112 1.55 -1.62 -11.86
N LEU A 113 0.88 -2.50 -11.12
CA LEU A 113 1.46 -3.18 -9.97
C LEU A 113 1.77 -4.63 -10.34
N ILE A 114 2.90 -5.13 -9.89
CA ILE A 114 3.27 -6.51 -10.06
C ILE A 114 3.55 -7.15 -8.70
N LEU A 115 3.21 -8.42 -8.58
CA LEU A 115 3.51 -9.20 -7.39
C LEU A 115 4.97 -9.64 -7.44
N THR A 116 5.72 -9.35 -6.38
CA THR A 116 7.12 -9.77 -6.26
C THR A 116 7.17 -11.18 -5.68
N GLU A 117 8.17 -11.96 -6.12
CA GLU A 117 8.48 -13.24 -5.48
C GLU A 117 9.28 -12.97 -4.21
N GLY A 118 8.94 -13.67 -3.12
CA GLY A 118 9.53 -13.44 -1.80
C GLY A 118 10.88 -14.11 -1.56
N ASN A 119 11.57 -14.56 -2.59
CA ASN A 119 12.84 -15.26 -2.40
C ASN A 119 13.95 -14.75 -3.29
#